data_0efa347acbea61f7e96178a8af873fd1
#
_entry.id   0efa347acbea61f7e96178a8af873fd1
#
_cell.length_a   1.000
_cell.length_b   1.000
_cell.length_c   1.000
_cell.angle_alpha   90.00
_cell.angle_beta   90.00
_cell.angle_gamma   90.00
#
_symmetry.space_group_name_H-M   'P 1'
#
loop_
_entity.id
_entity.type
_entity.pdbx_description
1 polymer ?
#
loop_
_entity_poly.entity_id
_entity_poly.type
_entity_poly.pdbx_seq_one_letter_code
_entity_poly.pdbx_strand_id
1 'polypeptide(L)'
;LEYAWKKASRQAGRRSITIYCEGTNYLSAPILITNETSGTPEHPIRFSSYPGQKAVISGSRILRNLRWKEYKNGIMQAKVEEELIPDQLFVNGKKQISARYPNFDPNIRIFNGYAADACSPERVKNWSSPAGGYLHAMHSREWGGYQYSIEGKDAKGELILKGGFQNNRQMGMHHTYRMVENIFEELDAEGEWYFDKETHTLYFYPPRELDLQTALFEVPQAENLFILKGKPG
;
A
#
# COMPACT_ATOMS: atom_id res chain seq x y z
N LEU A 1 -14.96 -16.44 5.88
CA LEU A 1 -13.81 -17.36 6.02
C LEU A 1 -13.44 -17.59 7.48
N GLU A 2 -13.31 -16.56 8.32
CA GLU A 2 -12.94 -16.66 9.74
C GLU A 2 -13.86 -17.59 10.54
N TYR A 3 -15.17 -17.49 10.31
CA TYR A 3 -16.13 -18.39 10.96
C TYR A 3 -15.93 -19.87 10.54
N ALA A 4 -15.69 -20.12 9.25
CA ALA A 4 -15.43 -21.46 8.74
C ALA A 4 -14.15 -22.04 9.36
N TRP A 5 -13.09 -21.22 9.44
CA TRP A 5 -11.86 -21.59 10.14
C TRP A 5 -12.08 -21.93 11.61
N LYS A 6 -12.81 -21.07 12.35
CA LYS A 6 -13.13 -21.31 13.76
C LYS A 6 -13.88 -22.63 13.99
N LYS A 7 -14.71 -23.06 13.04
CA LYS A 7 -15.37 -24.38 13.09
C LYS A 7 -14.40 -25.52 12.76
N ALA A 8 -13.60 -25.34 11.70
CA ALA A 8 -12.67 -26.37 11.22
C ALA A 8 -11.56 -26.64 12.25
N SER A 9 -10.98 -25.62 12.84
CA SER A 9 -9.88 -25.74 13.81
C SER A 9 -10.26 -26.56 15.05
N ARG A 10 -11.51 -26.52 15.47
CA ARG A 10 -12.02 -27.37 16.58
C ARG A 10 -12.05 -28.87 16.26
N GLN A 11 -11.95 -29.24 14.99
CA GLN A 11 -11.97 -30.60 14.48
C GLN A 11 -10.60 -31.03 13.93
N ALA A 12 -9.57 -30.21 14.15
CA ALA A 12 -8.21 -30.46 13.70
C ALA A 12 -7.70 -31.81 14.17
N GLY A 13 -7.03 -32.58 13.30
CA GLY A 13 -6.49 -33.89 13.58
C GLY A 13 -7.52 -35.01 13.75
N ARG A 14 -8.82 -34.72 13.74
CA ARG A 14 -9.88 -35.72 13.92
C ARG A 14 -10.50 -36.23 12.63
N ARG A 15 -10.51 -35.36 11.59
CA ARG A 15 -11.03 -35.66 10.26
C ARG A 15 -10.47 -34.70 9.25
N SER A 16 -10.40 -35.10 7.97
CA SER A 16 -10.05 -34.23 6.86
C SER A 16 -11.15 -33.18 6.63
N ILE A 17 -10.77 -31.93 6.46
CA ILE A 17 -11.69 -30.81 6.26
C ILE A 17 -11.22 -29.99 5.06
N THR A 18 -12.14 -29.64 4.19
CA THR A 18 -11.90 -28.64 3.14
C THR A 18 -12.80 -27.43 3.38
N ILE A 19 -12.17 -26.25 3.49
CA ILE A 19 -12.84 -24.97 3.56
C ILE A 19 -12.88 -24.42 2.14
N TYR A 20 -14.04 -24.42 1.52
CA TYR A 20 -14.24 -23.82 0.21
C TYR A 20 -14.50 -22.32 0.36
N CYS A 21 -13.80 -21.53 -0.44
CA CYS A 21 -13.95 -20.09 -0.54
C CYS A 21 -14.48 -19.73 -1.91
N GLU A 22 -15.29 -18.69 -1.99
CA GLU A 22 -15.76 -18.07 -3.22
C GLU A 22 -15.74 -16.54 -3.09
N GLY A 23 -15.62 -15.81 -4.19
CA GLY A 23 -15.57 -14.36 -4.20
C GLY A 23 -14.41 -13.79 -3.37
N THR A 24 -14.57 -12.56 -2.88
CA THR A 24 -13.57 -11.91 -2.02
C THR A 24 -13.94 -12.06 -0.55
N ASN A 25 -13.03 -12.64 0.21
CA ASN A 25 -13.14 -12.84 1.66
C ASN A 25 -12.24 -11.86 2.38
N TYR A 26 -12.79 -10.80 2.94
CA TYR A 26 -12.05 -9.82 3.74
C TYR A 26 -11.84 -10.34 5.17
N LEU A 27 -10.58 -10.38 5.60
CA LEU A 27 -10.23 -10.80 6.96
C LEU A 27 -10.12 -9.59 7.88
N SER A 28 -10.77 -9.65 9.03
CA SER A 28 -10.62 -8.65 10.10
C SER A 28 -9.40 -8.91 10.98
N ALA A 29 -8.90 -10.15 10.99
CA ALA A 29 -7.70 -10.57 11.69
C ALA A 29 -7.03 -11.75 10.96
N PRO A 30 -5.72 -11.97 11.15
CA PRO A 30 -5.03 -13.10 10.58
C PRO A 30 -5.61 -14.43 11.03
N ILE A 31 -5.67 -15.41 10.15
CA ILE A 31 -5.97 -16.80 10.49
C ILE A 31 -4.74 -17.40 11.17
N LEU A 32 -4.83 -17.62 12.48
CA LEU A 32 -3.77 -18.25 13.27
C LEU A 32 -3.90 -19.78 13.21
N ILE A 33 -2.85 -20.45 12.76
CA ILE A 33 -2.72 -21.89 12.71
C ILE A 33 -1.60 -22.29 13.68
N THR A 34 -1.95 -23.10 14.68
CA THR A 34 -1.01 -23.63 15.69
C THR A 34 -0.94 -25.14 15.60
N ASN A 35 -0.09 -25.78 16.40
CA ASN A 35 -0.03 -27.24 16.48
C ASN A 35 -1.39 -27.85 16.87
N GLU A 36 -2.14 -27.17 17.72
CA GLU A 36 -3.44 -27.64 18.21
C GLU A 36 -4.56 -27.47 17.18
N THR A 37 -4.37 -26.56 16.23
CA THR A 37 -5.39 -26.19 15.22
C THR A 37 -5.02 -26.61 13.80
N SER A 38 -3.82 -27.16 13.58
CA SER A 38 -3.39 -27.70 12.28
C SER A 38 -3.98 -29.09 12.06
N GLY A 39 -4.10 -29.47 10.78
CA GLY A 39 -4.39 -30.86 10.41
C GLY A 39 -3.18 -31.77 10.62
N THR A 40 -3.39 -33.07 10.38
CA THR A 40 -2.32 -34.06 10.27
C THR A 40 -2.23 -34.60 8.85
N PRO A 41 -1.19 -35.37 8.48
CA PRO A 41 -1.12 -35.99 7.15
C PRO A 41 -2.37 -36.84 6.84
N GLU A 42 -2.92 -37.56 7.84
CA GLU A 42 -4.12 -38.38 7.70
C GLU A 42 -5.40 -37.56 7.66
N HIS A 43 -5.40 -36.43 8.37
CA HIS A 43 -6.56 -35.56 8.54
C HIS A 43 -6.22 -34.08 8.23
N PRO A 44 -5.91 -33.76 6.96
CA PRO A 44 -5.52 -32.41 6.57
C PRO A 44 -6.69 -31.42 6.63
N ILE A 45 -6.36 -30.16 6.89
CA ILE A 45 -7.26 -29.02 6.67
C ILE A 45 -6.79 -28.31 5.40
N ARG A 46 -7.68 -28.17 4.43
CA ARG A 46 -7.40 -27.51 3.14
C ARG A 46 -8.25 -26.27 2.99
N PHE A 47 -7.65 -25.20 2.50
CA PHE A 47 -8.34 -24.04 1.94
C PHE A 47 -8.32 -24.21 0.42
N SER A 48 -9.44 -24.06 -0.21
CA SER A 48 -9.58 -24.21 -1.66
C SER A 48 -10.63 -23.25 -2.20
N SER A 49 -10.49 -22.82 -3.46
CA SER A 49 -11.60 -22.18 -4.16
C SER A 49 -12.72 -23.22 -4.37
N TYR A 50 -13.96 -22.76 -4.35
CA TYR A 50 -15.07 -23.61 -4.77
C TYR A 50 -14.88 -23.99 -6.23
N PRO A 51 -15.17 -25.26 -6.66
CA PRO A 51 -14.95 -25.69 -8.01
C PRO A 51 -15.59 -24.75 -9.05
N GLY A 52 -14.78 -24.33 -10.03
CA GLY A 52 -15.20 -23.37 -11.07
C GLY A 52 -15.29 -21.92 -10.63
N GLN A 53 -14.99 -21.60 -9.37
CA GLN A 53 -15.02 -20.24 -8.85
C GLN A 53 -13.63 -19.69 -8.59
N LYS A 54 -13.50 -18.36 -8.66
CA LYS A 54 -12.32 -17.63 -8.19
C LYS A 54 -12.55 -17.23 -6.75
N ALA A 55 -11.57 -17.48 -5.89
CA ALA A 55 -11.57 -16.98 -4.52
C ALA A 55 -10.39 -16.05 -4.28
N VAL A 56 -10.64 -14.96 -3.58
CA VAL A 56 -9.64 -14.00 -3.10
C VAL A 56 -9.73 -13.93 -1.58
N ILE A 57 -8.61 -13.96 -0.90
CA ILE A 57 -8.51 -13.67 0.53
C ILE A 57 -7.79 -12.33 0.65
N SER A 58 -8.45 -11.35 1.26
CA SER A 58 -7.97 -9.98 1.34
C SER A 58 -7.83 -9.53 2.79
N GLY A 59 -6.73 -8.88 3.10
CA GLY A 59 -6.52 -8.14 4.35
C GLY A 59 -6.82 -6.66 4.23
N SER A 60 -7.49 -6.26 3.15
CA SER A 60 -7.89 -4.87 2.94
C SER A 60 -9.17 -4.54 3.68
N ARG A 61 -9.31 -3.26 4.01
CA ARG A 61 -10.57 -2.65 4.43
C ARG A 61 -11.18 -1.89 3.25
N ILE A 62 -12.48 -2.06 3.05
CA ILE A 62 -13.25 -1.27 2.08
C ILE A 62 -13.53 0.08 2.73
N LEU A 63 -13.16 1.17 2.04
CA LEU A 63 -13.56 2.52 2.42
C LEU A 63 -15.03 2.73 2.05
N ARG A 64 -15.85 3.07 3.03
CA ARG A 64 -17.28 3.25 2.87
C ARG A 64 -17.67 4.71 2.98
N ASN A 65 -18.86 5.07 2.49
CA ASN A 65 -19.46 6.39 2.65
C ASN A 65 -18.58 7.54 2.13
N LEU A 66 -17.73 7.29 1.14
CA LEU A 66 -16.90 8.33 0.54
C LEU A 66 -17.81 9.33 -0.20
N ARG A 67 -17.90 10.54 0.37
CA ARG A 67 -18.66 11.65 -0.24
C ARG A 67 -17.70 12.53 -1.01
N TRP A 68 -17.51 12.22 -2.28
CA TRP A 68 -16.60 12.91 -3.15
C TRP A 68 -17.05 14.33 -3.45
N LYS A 69 -16.10 15.26 -3.38
CA LYS A 69 -16.23 16.66 -3.79
C LYS A 69 -15.04 17.00 -4.64
N GLU A 70 -15.22 17.86 -5.62
CA GLU A 70 -14.08 18.41 -6.34
C GLU A 70 -13.23 19.26 -5.38
N TYR A 71 -11.92 19.07 -5.44
CA TYR A 71 -10.94 19.92 -4.77
C TYR A 71 -10.45 21.02 -5.72
N LYS A 72 -9.78 20.65 -6.80
CA LYS A 72 -9.36 21.53 -7.90
C LYS A 72 -8.90 20.71 -9.10
N ASN A 73 -9.04 21.23 -10.31
CA ASN A 73 -8.44 20.69 -11.54
C ASN A 73 -8.71 19.18 -11.74
N GLY A 74 -9.90 18.70 -11.44
CA GLY A 74 -10.27 17.29 -11.56
C GLY A 74 -9.85 16.40 -10.38
N ILE A 75 -9.05 16.90 -9.44
CA ILE A 75 -8.74 16.19 -8.20
C ILE A 75 -9.98 16.19 -7.31
N MET A 76 -10.39 15.03 -6.87
CA MET A 76 -11.50 14.82 -5.96
C MET A 76 -11.00 14.60 -4.52
N GLN A 77 -11.83 14.95 -3.55
CA GLN A 77 -11.54 14.71 -2.14
C GLN A 77 -12.74 14.09 -1.43
N ALA A 78 -12.47 13.22 -0.46
CA ALA A 78 -13.48 12.65 0.42
C ALA A 78 -12.91 12.44 1.82
N LYS A 79 -13.74 12.61 2.84
CA LYS A 79 -13.39 12.24 4.21
C LYS A 79 -13.45 10.73 4.35
N VAL A 80 -12.47 10.18 5.05
CA VAL A 80 -12.42 8.80 5.47
C VAL A 80 -12.80 8.75 6.95
N GLU A 81 -13.89 8.04 7.26
CA GLU A 81 -14.44 7.96 8.62
C GLU A 81 -13.65 6.96 9.50
N GLU A 82 -12.95 6.02 8.88
CA GLU A 82 -12.18 5.00 9.56
C GLU A 82 -10.87 5.56 10.13
N GLU A 83 -10.51 5.16 11.32
CA GLU A 83 -9.19 5.40 11.90
C GLU A 83 -8.16 4.48 11.23
N LEU A 84 -7.61 4.92 10.11
CA LEU A 84 -6.59 4.20 9.35
C LEU A 84 -5.63 5.19 8.69
N ILE A 85 -4.43 4.72 8.42
CA ILE A 85 -3.44 5.44 7.64
C ILE A 85 -3.15 4.59 6.41
N PRO A 86 -3.69 4.94 5.24
CA PRO A 86 -3.44 4.20 4.02
C PRO A 86 -1.95 4.27 3.63
N ASP A 87 -1.36 3.11 3.37
CA ASP A 87 -0.04 2.99 2.74
C ASP A 87 -0.16 2.69 1.24
N GLN A 88 -1.27 2.07 0.86
CA GLN A 88 -1.62 1.78 -0.52
C GLN A 88 -3.12 1.99 -0.72
N LEU A 89 -3.49 2.39 -1.93
CA LEU A 89 -4.87 2.51 -2.36
C LEU A 89 -5.12 1.59 -3.55
N PHE A 90 -6.22 0.84 -3.47
CA PHE A 90 -6.74 0.06 -4.59
C PHE A 90 -8.11 0.59 -4.98
N VAL A 91 -8.35 0.73 -6.28
CA VAL A 91 -9.65 1.09 -6.84
C VAL A 91 -10.07 0.03 -7.84
N ASN A 92 -11.22 -0.60 -7.60
CA ASN A 92 -11.71 -1.74 -8.40
C ASN A 92 -10.64 -2.84 -8.57
N GLY A 93 -9.89 -3.13 -7.49
CA GLY A 93 -8.83 -4.14 -7.46
C GLY A 93 -7.53 -3.74 -8.16
N LYS A 94 -7.41 -2.50 -8.66
CA LYS A 94 -6.18 -1.97 -9.28
C LYS A 94 -5.47 -1.05 -8.29
N LYS A 95 -4.17 -1.31 -8.04
CA LYS A 95 -3.34 -0.43 -7.23
C LYS A 95 -3.23 0.95 -7.88
N GLN A 96 -3.46 1.99 -7.11
CA GLN A 96 -3.28 3.37 -7.51
C GLN A 96 -1.88 3.86 -7.17
N ILE A 97 -1.47 4.94 -7.80
CA ILE A 97 -0.14 5.52 -7.65
C ILE A 97 -0.19 6.57 -6.54
N SER A 98 0.74 6.53 -5.59
CA SER A 98 0.91 7.64 -4.65
C SER A 98 1.35 8.89 -5.41
N ALA A 99 0.81 10.06 -5.04
CA ALA A 99 1.20 11.35 -5.63
C ALA A 99 2.73 11.47 -5.67
N ARG A 100 3.30 11.65 -6.86
CA ARG A 100 4.74 11.49 -7.06
C ARG A 100 5.32 12.41 -8.12
N TYR A 101 6.61 12.61 -8.02
CA TYR A 101 7.38 13.25 -9.10
C TYR A 101 8.69 12.49 -9.38
N PRO A 102 9.01 12.25 -10.66
CA PRO A 102 8.14 12.48 -11.83
C PRO A 102 6.97 11.48 -11.87
N ASN A 103 5.97 11.80 -12.69
CA ASN A 103 4.78 10.96 -12.86
C ASN A 103 5.16 9.56 -13.34
N PHE A 104 4.31 8.60 -13.00
CA PHE A 104 4.53 7.19 -13.32
C PHE A 104 4.54 6.95 -14.84
N ASP A 105 5.63 6.36 -15.35
CA ASP A 105 5.74 5.87 -16.72
C ASP A 105 6.21 4.39 -16.71
N PRO A 106 5.35 3.43 -17.09
CA PRO A 106 5.70 2.01 -17.08
C PRO A 106 6.83 1.64 -18.06
N ASN A 107 7.15 2.52 -19.01
CA ASN A 107 8.22 2.30 -19.99
C ASN A 107 9.60 2.70 -19.42
N ILE A 108 9.65 3.42 -18.32
CA ILE A 108 10.91 3.82 -17.67
C ILE A 108 11.25 2.79 -16.60
N ARG A 109 12.34 2.05 -16.81
CA ARG A 109 12.74 0.93 -15.93
C ARG A 109 13.06 1.36 -14.50
N ILE A 110 13.78 2.48 -14.30
CA ILE A 110 14.20 2.94 -12.96
C ILE A 110 13.04 3.71 -12.35
N PHE A 111 12.51 3.23 -11.22
CA PHE A 111 11.39 3.80 -10.44
C PHE A 111 10.11 4.07 -11.28
N ASN A 112 10.00 3.58 -12.50
CA ASN A 112 8.94 3.96 -13.44
C ASN A 112 8.83 5.48 -13.63
N GLY A 113 9.97 6.15 -13.71
CA GLY A 113 10.12 7.59 -13.79
C GLY A 113 11.13 8.12 -12.77
N TYR A 114 12.09 8.89 -13.22
CA TYR A 114 13.11 9.55 -12.40
C TYR A 114 13.45 10.94 -12.95
N ALA A 115 13.90 11.82 -12.06
CA ALA A 115 14.34 13.16 -12.43
C ALA A 115 15.49 13.63 -11.54
N ALA A 116 16.44 14.35 -12.13
CA ALA A 116 17.58 14.90 -11.38
C ALA A 116 17.13 15.95 -10.36
N ASP A 117 16.06 16.67 -10.66
CA ASP A 117 15.47 17.74 -9.84
C ASP A 117 14.39 17.24 -8.87
N ALA A 118 14.21 15.92 -8.70
CA ALA A 118 13.14 15.36 -7.86
C ALA A 118 13.14 15.89 -6.41
N CYS A 119 14.30 16.31 -5.91
CA CYS A 119 14.44 16.95 -4.60
C CYS A 119 15.27 18.23 -4.67
N SER A 120 15.18 18.96 -5.78
CA SER A 120 15.87 20.26 -5.92
C SER A 120 15.27 21.31 -4.96
N PRO A 121 16.05 22.29 -4.53
CA PRO A 121 15.54 23.38 -3.68
C PRO A 121 14.35 24.11 -4.30
N GLU A 122 14.35 24.28 -5.63
CA GLU A 122 13.29 24.94 -6.38
C GLU A 122 11.97 24.16 -6.30
N ARG A 123 12.04 22.84 -6.37
CA ARG A 123 10.87 21.95 -6.22
C ARG A 123 10.40 21.90 -4.77
N VAL A 124 11.30 21.62 -3.85
CA VAL A 124 11.04 21.50 -2.39
C VAL A 124 10.42 22.79 -1.83
N LYS A 125 10.76 23.95 -2.38
CA LYS A 125 10.18 25.24 -2.00
C LYS A 125 8.65 25.26 -2.14
N ASN A 126 8.12 24.54 -3.13
CA ASN A 126 6.68 24.51 -3.41
C ASN A 126 5.89 23.57 -2.48
N TRP A 127 6.56 22.66 -1.77
CA TRP A 127 5.90 21.73 -0.85
C TRP A 127 5.64 22.42 0.48
N SER A 128 4.39 22.48 0.90
CA SER A 128 4.00 23.11 2.16
C SER A 128 4.36 22.23 3.36
N SER A 129 4.06 20.93 3.28
CA SER A 129 4.28 19.96 4.36
C SER A 129 4.72 18.60 3.80
N PRO A 130 6.01 18.44 3.43
CA PRO A 130 6.48 17.19 2.83
C PRO A 130 6.72 16.06 3.83
N ALA A 131 6.50 16.27 5.12
CA ALA A 131 6.66 15.25 6.15
C ALA A 131 5.75 14.04 5.89
N GLY A 132 6.34 12.84 5.94
CA GLY A 132 5.66 11.59 5.60
C GLY A 132 5.77 11.22 4.12
N GLY A 133 6.40 12.05 3.29
CA GLY A 133 6.82 11.68 1.94
C GLY A 133 8.05 10.79 1.93
N TYR A 134 8.38 10.28 0.76
CA TYR A 134 9.54 9.41 0.54
C TYR A 134 10.39 9.92 -0.63
N LEU A 135 11.70 9.81 -0.47
CA LEU A 135 12.67 10.00 -1.54
C LEU A 135 13.33 8.66 -1.86
N HIS A 136 13.21 8.25 -3.11
CA HIS A 136 13.92 7.10 -3.67
C HIS A 136 15.05 7.60 -4.56
N ALA A 137 16.23 7.01 -4.40
CA ALA A 137 17.38 7.32 -5.24
C ALA A 137 18.18 6.07 -5.53
N MET A 138 18.78 5.97 -6.72
CA MET A 138 19.81 4.97 -6.93
C MET A 138 21.07 5.34 -6.13
N HIS A 139 21.83 4.33 -5.79
CA HIS A 139 23.23 4.51 -5.33
C HIS A 139 24.05 5.21 -6.43
N SER A 140 25.01 6.05 -6.06
CA SER A 140 25.84 6.82 -7.00
C SER A 140 26.55 5.98 -8.08
N ARG A 141 26.74 4.67 -7.82
CA ARG A 141 27.28 3.66 -8.74
C ARG A 141 26.23 2.64 -9.21
N GLU A 142 24.96 2.91 -9.02
CA GLU A 142 23.83 2.08 -9.45
C GLU A 142 23.79 0.64 -8.88
N TRP A 143 24.48 0.40 -7.76
CA TRP A 143 24.54 -0.93 -7.12
C TRP A 143 23.27 -1.30 -6.34
N GLY A 144 22.33 -0.40 -6.21
CA GLY A 144 21.05 -0.58 -5.52
C GLY A 144 20.35 0.75 -5.30
N GLY A 145 19.23 0.71 -4.58
CA GLY A 145 18.43 1.89 -4.27
C GLY A 145 18.57 2.31 -2.81
N TYR A 146 18.46 3.60 -2.57
CA TYR A 146 18.24 4.20 -1.27
C TYR A 146 16.76 4.58 -1.14
N GLN A 147 16.26 4.43 0.08
CA GLN A 147 14.94 4.93 0.48
C GLN A 147 15.11 5.82 1.70
N TYR A 148 14.56 7.00 1.63
CA TYR A 148 14.54 7.97 2.71
C TYR A 148 13.11 8.34 3.04
N SER A 149 12.77 8.37 4.33
CA SER A 149 11.59 9.12 4.78
C SER A 149 11.93 10.61 4.83
N ILE A 150 10.96 11.43 4.46
CA ILE A 150 11.05 12.88 4.57
C ILE A 150 10.41 13.26 5.90
N GLU A 151 11.23 13.77 6.82
CA GLU A 151 10.75 14.18 8.17
C GLU A 151 10.23 15.64 8.16
N GLY A 152 10.53 16.39 7.11
CA GLY A 152 10.12 17.78 6.96
C GLY A 152 11.16 18.63 6.25
N LYS A 153 11.14 19.93 6.54
CA LYS A 153 12.12 20.91 6.09
C LYS A 153 12.80 21.57 7.27
N ASP A 154 14.08 21.87 7.14
CA ASP A 154 14.83 22.64 8.12
C ASP A 154 14.55 24.15 8.01
N ALA A 155 15.25 24.96 8.83
CA ALA A 155 15.12 26.42 8.83
C ALA A 155 15.58 27.09 7.51
N LYS A 156 16.33 26.38 6.67
CA LYS A 156 16.77 26.84 5.34
C LYS A 156 15.81 26.37 4.24
N GLY A 157 14.83 25.53 4.56
CA GLY A 157 13.90 24.95 3.61
C GLY A 157 14.43 23.69 2.92
N GLU A 158 15.54 23.12 3.40
CA GLU A 158 16.09 21.86 2.88
C GLU A 158 15.38 20.67 3.52
N LEU A 159 15.30 19.54 2.79
CA LEU A 159 14.67 18.33 3.28
C LEU A 159 15.46 17.70 4.44
N ILE A 160 14.77 17.38 5.52
CA ILE A 160 15.28 16.52 6.59
C ILE A 160 14.96 15.08 6.20
N LEU A 161 16.00 14.31 5.87
CA LEU A 161 15.91 12.94 5.39
C LEU A 161 16.38 11.95 6.45
N LYS A 162 15.64 10.85 6.62
CA LYS A 162 16.01 9.73 7.49
C LYS A 162 15.98 8.44 6.69
N GLY A 163 17.04 7.63 6.80
CA GLY A 163 17.17 6.39 6.04
C GLY A 163 18.41 6.41 5.14
N GLY A 164 18.28 5.88 3.93
CA GLY A 164 19.39 5.80 2.98
C GLY A 164 20.48 4.81 3.38
N PHE A 165 20.10 3.79 4.14
CA PHE A 165 21.05 2.74 4.55
C PHE A 165 21.19 1.71 3.44
N GLN A 166 22.41 1.51 2.98
CA GLN A 166 22.73 0.45 2.05
C GLN A 166 24.02 -0.24 2.50
N ASN A 167 23.88 -1.47 2.97
CA ASN A 167 25.02 -2.28 3.44
C ASN A 167 25.98 -1.48 4.37
N ASN A 168 27.26 -1.57 4.12
CA ASN A 168 28.35 -0.94 4.90
C ASN A 168 29.13 0.11 4.09
N ARG A 169 28.60 0.57 2.95
CA ARG A 169 29.25 1.57 2.10
C ARG A 169 28.33 2.79 1.95
N GLN A 170 28.63 3.82 2.68
CA GLN A 170 28.00 5.12 2.51
C GLN A 170 28.61 5.83 1.30
N MET A 171 27.98 5.70 0.16
CA MET A 171 28.27 6.51 -1.02
C MET A 171 26.99 7.27 -1.36
N GLY A 172 27.08 8.54 -1.68
CA GLY A 172 25.91 9.38 -1.91
C GLY A 172 24.90 8.83 -2.92
N MET A 173 23.71 9.39 -2.89
CA MET A 173 22.65 9.08 -3.85
C MET A 173 23.04 9.54 -5.27
N HIS A 174 22.53 8.84 -6.28
CA HIS A 174 22.74 9.18 -7.67
C HIS A 174 22.17 10.59 -7.97
N HIS A 175 22.87 11.36 -8.79
CA HIS A 175 22.49 12.74 -9.08
C HIS A 175 21.28 12.88 -10.01
N THR A 176 20.96 11.82 -10.79
CA THR A 176 19.86 11.84 -11.76
C THR A 176 18.72 10.90 -11.36
N TYR A 177 19.03 9.65 -10.96
CA TYR A 177 18.03 8.64 -10.72
C TYR A 177 17.40 8.82 -9.33
N ARG A 178 16.43 9.73 -9.26
CA ARG A 178 15.68 10.11 -8.06
C ARG A 178 14.19 10.19 -8.37
N MET A 179 13.38 9.92 -7.37
CA MET A 179 11.93 10.04 -7.41
C MET A 179 11.42 10.33 -6.01
N VAL A 180 10.41 11.15 -5.90
CA VAL A 180 9.68 11.38 -4.64
C VAL A 180 8.26 10.89 -4.74
N GLU A 181 7.69 10.45 -3.64
CA GLU A 181 6.28 10.06 -3.58
C GLU A 181 5.65 10.42 -2.23
N ASN A 182 4.33 10.37 -2.18
CA ASN A 182 3.49 10.79 -1.08
C ASN A 182 3.72 12.28 -0.73
N ILE A 183 3.74 13.11 -1.77
CA ILE A 183 3.83 14.57 -1.67
C ILE A 183 2.55 15.16 -2.26
N PHE A 184 1.83 15.95 -1.46
CA PHE A 184 0.51 16.47 -1.86
C PHE A 184 0.58 17.36 -3.11
N GLU A 185 1.58 18.21 -3.21
CA GLU A 185 1.75 19.14 -4.32
C GLU A 185 2.14 18.46 -5.65
N GLU A 186 2.55 17.20 -5.59
CA GLU A 186 2.84 16.37 -6.77
C GLU A 186 1.64 15.48 -7.17
N LEU A 187 0.44 15.76 -6.66
CA LEU A 187 -0.80 15.12 -7.07
C LEU A 187 -1.32 15.81 -8.33
N ASP A 188 -0.88 15.38 -9.51
CA ASP A 188 -1.18 16.07 -10.77
C ASP A 188 -1.47 15.13 -11.96
N ALA A 189 -1.45 13.83 -11.78
CA ALA A 189 -1.73 12.85 -12.84
C ALA A 189 -2.91 11.92 -12.49
N GLU A 190 -3.65 11.49 -13.52
CA GLU A 190 -4.76 10.52 -13.36
C GLU A 190 -4.28 9.21 -12.71
N GLY A 191 -5.03 8.71 -11.73
CA GLY A 191 -4.68 7.53 -10.96
C GLY A 191 -3.80 7.80 -9.75
N GLU A 192 -3.39 9.03 -9.53
CA GLU A 192 -2.64 9.42 -8.34
C GLU A 192 -3.55 9.73 -7.17
N TRP A 193 -3.04 9.46 -5.96
CA TRP A 193 -3.73 9.72 -4.71
C TRP A 193 -2.79 10.23 -3.62
N TYR A 194 -3.36 10.93 -2.65
CA TYR A 194 -2.71 11.38 -1.43
C TYR A 194 -3.69 11.28 -0.26
N PHE A 195 -3.19 10.95 0.92
CA PHE A 195 -3.99 10.92 2.15
C PHE A 195 -3.43 11.89 3.19
N ASP A 196 -4.23 12.88 3.51
CA ASP A 196 -3.94 13.80 4.61
C ASP A 196 -4.35 13.16 5.93
N LYS A 197 -3.35 12.78 6.72
CA LYS A 197 -3.50 12.10 8.02
C LYS A 197 -4.11 12.99 9.08
N GLU A 198 -3.86 14.30 9.02
CA GLU A 198 -4.36 15.24 10.04
C GLU A 198 -5.85 15.51 9.86
N THR A 199 -6.27 15.62 8.63
CA THR A 199 -7.67 15.90 8.30
C THR A 199 -8.47 14.67 7.93
N HIS A 200 -7.87 13.48 7.89
CA HIS A 200 -8.46 12.22 7.40
C HIS A 200 -9.13 12.40 6.02
N THR A 201 -8.44 13.06 5.11
CA THR A 201 -8.96 13.36 3.78
C THR A 201 -8.18 12.58 2.72
N LEU A 202 -8.90 11.79 1.96
CA LEU A 202 -8.37 11.14 0.76
C LEU A 202 -8.54 12.08 -0.42
N TYR A 203 -7.45 12.40 -1.10
CA TYR A 203 -7.42 13.09 -2.39
C TYR A 203 -7.09 12.09 -3.47
N PHE A 204 -7.80 12.16 -4.58
CA PHE A 204 -7.63 11.24 -5.69
C PHE A 204 -7.87 11.95 -7.01
N TYR A 205 -6.99 11.75 -7.97
CA TYR A 205 -7.19 12.22 -9.33
C TYR A 205 -7.75 11.07 -10.17
N PRO A 206 -9.08 10.95 -10.30
CA PRO A 206 -9.69 9.80 -10.95
C PRO A 206 -9.42 9.80 -12.45
N PRO A 207 -9.17 8.63 -13.06
CA PRO A 207 -9.26 8.46 -14.51
C PRO A 207 -10.67 8.84 -15.00
N ARG A 208 -10.75 9.40 -16.21
CA ARG A 208 -12.01 9.95 -16.77
C ARG A 208 -13.18 8.95 -16.81
N GLU A 209 -12.87 7.67 -17.04
CA GLU A 209 -13.89 6.62 -17.17
C GLU A 209 -14.34 6.07 -15.81
N LEU A 210 -13.75 6.50 -14.71
CA LEU A 210 -14.06 5.96 -13.39
C LEU A 210 -15.27 6.64 -12.78
N ASP A 211 -16.32 5.88 -12.55
CA ASP A 211 -17.46 6.33 -11.74
C ASP A 211 -17.16 6.17 -10.25
N LEU A 212 -16.89 7.29 -9.57
CA LEU A 212 -16.58 7.33 -8.14
C LEU A 212 -17.75 6.88 -7.24
N GLN A 213 -18.98 6.89 -7.72
CA GLN A 213 -20.15 6.49 -6.93
C GLN A 213 -20.26 4.97 -6.78
N THR A 214 -19.77 4.24 -7.77
CA THR A 214 -19.83 2.77 -7.82
C THR A 214 -18.47 2.12 -7.62
N ALA A 215 -17.39 2.87 -7.67
CA ALA A 215 -16.03 2.36 -7.51
C ALA A 215 -15.78 1.80 -6.10
N LEU A 216 -15.12 0.65 -6.05
CA LEU A 216 -14.70 0.00 -4.81
C LEU A 216 -13.31 0.50 -4.41
N PHE A 217 -13.23 1.24 -3.31
CA PHE A 217 -11.98 1.72 -2.72
C PHE A 217 -11.56 0.81 -1.58
N GLU A 218 -10.31 0.34 -1.62
CA GLU A 218 -9.77 -0.60 -0.66
C GLU A 218 -8.38 -0.16 -0.19
N VAL A 219 -8.09 -0.34 1.09
CA VAL A 219 -6.78 -0.07 1.69
C VAL A 219 -6.30 -1.30 2.46
N PRO A 220 -5.09 -1.80 2.23
CA PRO A 220 -4.51 -2.89 3.01
C PRO A 220 -4.39 -2.48 4.48
N GLN A 221 -4.75 -3.42 5.38
CA GLN A 221 -4.66 -3.23 6.83
C GLN A 221 -3.92 -4.36 7.53
N ALA A 222 -4.05 -5.58 7.00
CA ALA A 222 -3.43 -6.74 7.61
C ALA A 222 -2.00 -6.94 7.09
N GLU A 223 -1.04 -6.99 7.99
CA GLU A 223 0.35 -7.37 7.64
C GLU A 223 0.46 -8.83 7.21
N ASN A 224 -0.39 -9.69 7.79
CA ASN A 224 -0.41 -11.13 7.51
C ASN A 224 -1.86 -11.62 7.36
N LEU A 225 -2.10 -12.48 6.37
CA LEU A 225 -3.40 -13.15 6.20
C LEU A 225 -3.43 -14.46 6.99
N PHE A 226 -2.31 -15.16 7.04
CA PHE A 226 -2.12 -16.42 7.76
C PHE A 226 -0.86 -16.35 8.61
N ILE A 227 -0.96 -16.80 9.84
CA ILE A 227 0.17 -16.94 10.78
C ILE A 227 0.27 -18.41 11.18
N LEU A 228 1.38 -19.06 10.84
CA LEU A 228 1.67 -20.42 11.22
C LEU A 228 2.65 -20.42 12.38
N LYS A 229 2.22 -20.94 13.54
CA LYS A 229 3.05 -21.09 14.75
C LYS A 229 3.21 -22.56 15.09
N GLY A 230 4.32 -23.15 14.64
CA GLY A 230 4.76 -24.49 15.04
C GLY A 230 5.47 -24.46 16.40
N LYS A 231 5.58 -25.61 17.06
CA LYS A 231 6.55 -25.84 18.14
C LYS A 231 7.84 -26.37 17.52
N PRO A 232 9.01 -26.03 18.07
CA PRO A 232 10.25 -26.74 17.71
C PRO A 232 10.02 -28.25 17.95
N GLY A 233 10.44 -29.07 16.98
CA GLY A 233 10.43 -30.52 17.11
C GLY A 233 11.49 -31.02 18.09
#